data_dc9ee15bdf2d867be3c686bada339a66
#
_entry.id   dc9ee15bdf2d867be3c686bada339a66
#
_cell.length_a   1.000
_cell.length_b   1.000
_cell.length_c   1.000
_cell.angle_alpha   90.00
_cell.angle_beta   90.00
_cell.angle_gamma   90.00
#
_symmetry.space_group_name_H-M   'P 1'
#
loop_
_entity.id
_entity.type
_entity.pdbx_description
1 polymer ?
#
loop_
_entity_poly.entity_id
_entity_poly.type
_entity_poly.pdbx_seq_one_letter_code
_entity_poly.pdbx_strand_id
1 'polypeptide(L)'
;MRIAIIGSGISGLSAAYFLGKNHEVTIFEKSDRLGGHTHTHQLELETTIKVDSGFIVLNDKNYKNLMEFFKEIDINLFETEMSFSVNSKFLVWNSKEFFNFSFLKNLKKIKLLIDIIKFNYLAKNFKNKESIGKWLKTYKLSNL
;
A
#
# COMPACT_ATOMS: atom_id res chain seq x y z
N MET A 1 -28.79 -4.31 19.99
CA MET A 1 -27.86 -5.28 20.63
C MET A 1 -26.67 -4.49 21.18
N ARG A 2 -25.97 -5.05 22.17
CA ARG A 2 -24.67 -4.53 22.64
C ARG A 2 -23.57 -5.29 21.94
N ILE A 3 -22.63 -4.59 21.29
CA ILE A 3 -21.57 -5.18 20.47
C ILE A 3 -20.23 -4.66 20.99
N ALA A 4 -19.29 -5.57 21.25
CA ALA A 4 -17.90 -5.25 21.58
C ALA A 4 -17.02 -5.45 20.35
N ILE A 5 -16.20 -4.45 20.00
CA ILE A 5 -15.22 -4.51 18.91
C ILE A 5 -13.83 -4.42 19.51
N ILE A 6 -12.97 -5.35 19.15
CA ILE A 6 -11.60 -5.41 19.66
C ILE A 6 -10.66 -4.83 18.59
N GLY A 7 -10.01 -3.73 18.93
CA GLY A 7 -9.08 -3.00 18.07
C GLY A 7 -9.74 -1.86 17.28
N SER A 8 -9.05 -0.74 17.20
CA SER A 8 -9.48 0.49 16.53
C SER A 8 -8.74 0.75 15.21
N GLY A 9 -8.26 -0.29 14.56
CA GLY A 9 -7.80 -0.18 13.16
C GLY A 9 -8.96 0.08 12.21
N ILE A 10 -8.68 0.28 10.91
CA ILE A 10 -9.71 0.60 9.91
C ILE A 10 -10.89 -0.37 9.92
N SER A 11 -10.66 -1.66 10.12
CA SER A 11 -11.72 -2.67 10.20
C SER A 11 -12.62 -2.49 11.41
N GLY A 12 -12.03 -2.22 12.59
CA GLY A 12 -12.82 -1.99 13.82
C GLY A 12 -13.58 -0.68 13.76
N LEU A 13 -12.96 0.38 13.28
CA LEU A 13 -13.60 1.70 13.15
C LEU A 13 -14.74 1.69 12.13
N SER A 14 -14.55 1.08 10.95
CA SER A 14 -15.61 0.97 9.95
C SER A 14 -16.76 0.08 10.44
N ALA A 15 -16.47 -1.04 11.10
CA ALA A 15 -17.49 -1.87 11.71
C ALA A 15 -18.28 -1.10 12.78
N ALA A 16 -17.60 -0.33 13.63
CA ALA A 16 -18.25 0.50 14.64
C ALA A 16 -19.15 1.57 14.01
N TYR A 17 -18.69 2.20 12.94
CA TYR A 17 -19.46 3.21 12.23
C TYR A 17 -20.78 2.64 11.66
N PHE A 18 -20.73 1.53 10.95
CA PHE A 18 -21.91 0.94 10.34
C PHE A 18 -22.85 0.29 11.36
N LEU A 19 -22.30 -0.43 12.34
CA LEU A 19 -23.10 -1.09 13.38
C LEU A 19 -23.69 -0.08 14.39
N GLY A 20 -22.98 1.00 14.67
CA GLY A 20 -23.41 2.04 15.59
C GLY A 20 -24.70 2.78 15.17
N LYS A 21 -25.08 2.70 13.87
CA LYS A 21 -26.34 3.25 13.37
C LYS A 21 -27.57 2.58 14.02
N ASN A 22 -27.47 1.32 14.44
CA ASN A 22 -28.58 0.51 14.94
C ASN A 22 -28.28 -0.24 16.24
N HIS A 23 -27.07 -0.15 16.75
CA HIS A 23 -26.62 -0.93 17.90
C HIS A 23 -25.79 -0.09 18.85
N GLU A 24 -25.73 -0.50 20.12
CA GLU A 24 -24.79 0.04 21.10
C GLU A 24 -23.43 -0.62 20.91
N VAL A 25 -22.43 0.14 20.43
CA VAL A 25 -21.11 -0.38 20.11
C VAL A 25 -20.07 0.18 21.08
N THR A 26 -19.25 -0.71 21.62
CA THR A 26 -18.07 -0.36 22.43
C THR A 26 -16.81 -0.87 21.76
N ILE A 27 -15.83 0.01 21.54
CA ILE A 27 -14.51 -0.36 20.98
C ILE A 27 -13.51 -0.48 22.13
N PHE A 28 -12.78 -1.57 22.14
CA PHE A 28 -11.66 -1.82 23.07
C PHE A 28 -10.34 -1.72 22.28
N GLU A 29 -9.51 -0.74 22.63
CA GLU A 29 -8.21 -0.51 22.04
C GLU A 29 -7.11 -0.68 23.09
N LYS A 30 -6.03 -1.38 22.74
CA LYS A 30 -4.90 -1.63 23.64
C LYS A 30 -3.95 -0.42 23.71
N SER A 31 -3.83 0.30 22.61
CA SER A 31 -2.92 1.45 22.49
C SER A 31 -3.58 2.72 23.05
N ASP A 32 -2.79 3.69 23.36
CA ASP A 32 -3.19 5.05 23.76
C ASP A 32 -3.75 5.89 22.61
N ARG A 33 -3.66 5.39 21.36
CA ARG A 33 -4.20 6.04 20.17
C ARG A 33 -5.09 5.12 19.33
N LEU A 34 -6.03 5.71 18.63
CA LEU A 34 -6.88 5.04 17.65
C LEU A 34 -6.23 5.00 16.25
N GLY A 35 -6.77 4.19 15.34
CA GLY A 35 -6.38 4.17 13.92
C GLY A 35 -5.53 2.97 13.51
N GLY A 36 -4.92 2.25 14.45
CA GLY A 36 -4.11 1.06 14.15
C GLY A 36 -2.92 1.42 13.23
N HIS A 37 -2.90 0.86 12.01
CA HIS A 37 -1.83 1.11 11.04
C HIS A 37 -1.88 2.53 10.43
N THR A 38 -3.03 3.17 10.40
CA THR A 38 -3.14 4.57 9.97
C THR A 38 -2.74 5.49 11.11
N HIS A 39 -1.86 6.46 10.83
CA HIS A 39 -1.40 7.44 11.79
C HIS A 39 -1.01 8.74 11.10
N THR A 40 -1.66 9.82 11.49
CA THR A 40 -1.30 11.19 11.08
C THR A 40 -0.53 11.84 12.22
N HIS A 41 0.72 12.20 11.97
CA HIS A 41 1.54 12.98 12.89
C HIS A 41 1.27 14.45 12.68
N GLN A 42 1.11 15.18 13.76
CA GLN A 42 1.01 16.62 13.74
C GLN A 42 2.35 17.21 14.17
N LEU A 43 2.98 17.96 13.27
CA LEU A 43 4.26 18.62 13.50
C LEU A 43 4.00 20.12 13.66
N GLU A 44 4.37 20.65 14.83
CA GLU A 44 4.32 22.07 15.11
C GLU A 44 5.64 22.70 14.66
N LEU A 45 5.63 23.36 13.50
CA LEU A 45 6.73 24.15 12.95
C LEU A 45 6.30 25.62 12.91
N GLU A 46 6.71 26.40 11.92
CA GLU A 46 6.17 27.74 11.67
C GLU A 46 4.67 27.70 11.36
N THR A 47 4.22 26.59 10.75
CA THR A 47 2.82 26.23 10.58
C THR A 47 2.63 24.78 10.98
N THR A 48 1.42 24.43 11.46
CA THR A 48 1.10 23.04 11.78
C THR A 48 1.00 22.21 10.51
N ILE A 49 1.85 21.19 10.39
CA ILE A 49 1.87 20.27 9.25
C ILE A 49 1.38 18.90 9.71
N LYS A 50 0.44 18.32 8.94
CA LYS A 50 -0.03 16.94 9.13
C LYS A 50 0.69 16.01 8.18
N VAL A 51 1.30 14.95 8.71
CA VAL A 51 2.07 13.97 7.95
C VAL A 51 1.54 12.57 8.24
N ASP A 52 1.02 11.92 7.21
CA ASP A 52 0.53 10.56 7.33
C ASP A 52 1.67 9.55 7.31
N SER A 53 1.56 8.51 8.15
CA SER A 53 2.45 7.35 8.16
C SER A 53 1.66 6.05 8.15
N GLY A 54 2.35 4.96 7.79
CA GLY A 54 1.71 3.65 7.64
C GLY A 54 0.95 3.54 6.32
N PHE A 55 -0.36 3.68 6.33
CA PHE A 55 -1.18 3.70 5.12
C PHE A 55 -1.32 5.12 4.59
N ILE A 56 -0.50 5.48 3.60
CA ILE A 56 -0.38 6.86 3.08
C ILE A 56 -0.92 7.04 1.67
N VAL A 57 -1.11 5.96 0.91
CA VAL A 57 -1.61 6.01 -0.48
C VAL A 57 -2.58 4.88 -0.75
N LEU A 58 -3.55 5.13 -1.60
CA LEU A 58 -4.52 4.15 -2.09
C LEU A 58 -4.77 4.38 -3.58
N ASN A 59 -5.38 3.39 -4.25
CA ASN A 59 -5.89 3.55 -5.60
C ASN A 59 -7.39 3.20 -5.65
N ASP A 60 -8.11 3.88 -6.52
CA ASP A 60 -9.56 3.76 -6.69
C ASP A 60 -10.01 2.39 -7.22
N LYS A 61 -9.15 1.70 -7.97
CA LYS A 61 -9.48 0.39 -8.59
C LYS A 61 -9.59 -0.73 -7.56
N ASN A 62 -8.68 -0.76 -6.59
CA ASN A 62 -8.58 -1.86 -5.63
C ASN A 62 -9.36 -1.59 -4.33
N TYR A 63 -9.61 -0.34 -3.99
CA TYR A 63 -10.19 0.07 -2.70
C TYR A 63 -11.60 0.65 -2.83
N LYS A 64 -12.46 0.04 -3.67
CA LYS A 64 -13.81 0.55 -3.95
C LYS A 64 -14.65 0.80 -2.69
N ASN A 65 -14.74 -0.19 -1.81
CA ASN A 65 -15.51 -0.04 -0.56
C ASN A 65 -14.93 1.04 0.36
N LEU A 66 -13.61 1.19 0.39
CA LEU A 66 -12.95 2.25 1.16
C LEU A 66 -13.23 3.62 0.57
N MET A 67 -13.23 3.74 -0.75
CA MET A 67 -13.60 4.97 -1.45
C MET A 67 -15.05 5.39 -1.19
N GLU A 68 -15.99 4.43 -1.17
CA GLU A 68 -17.38 4.68 -0.82
C GLU A 68 -17.52 5.13 0.64
N PHE A 69 -16.82 4.45 1.55
CA PHE A 69 -16.79 4.80 2.96
C PHE A 69 -16.20 6.20 3.18
N PHE A 70 -15.12 6.55 2.52
CA PHE A 70 -14.52 7.89 2.62
C PHE A 70 -15.45 9.00 2.12
N LYS A 71 -16.22 8.75 1.06
CA LYS A 71 -17.27 9.66 0.61
C LYS A 71 -18.36 9.85 1.64
N GLU A 72 -18.79 8.76 2.32
CA GLU A 72 -19.85 8.80 3.33
C GLU A 72 -19.45 9.60 4.57
N ILE A 73 -18.15 9.58 4.93
CA ILE A 73 -17.62 10.32 6.09
C ILE A 73 -16.89 11.61 5.70
N ASP A 74 -17.04 12.05 4.44
CA ASP A 74 -16.51 13.31 3.89
C ASP A 74 -15.00 13.47 4.05
N ILE A 75 -14.24 12.41 3.72
CA ILE A 75 -12.78 12.44 3.69
C ILE A 75 -12.26 12.98 2.36
N ASN A 76 -11.51 14.08 2.41
CA ASN A 76 -10.85 14.64 1.24
C ASN A 76 -9.60 13.84 0.88
N LEU A 77 -9.52 13.40 -0.38
CA LEU A 77 -8.37 12.73 -0.95
C LEU A 77 -7.66 13.65 -1.93
N PHE A 78 -6.34 13.58 -1.96
CA PHE A 78 -5.51 14.33 -2.89
C PHE A 78 -4.84 13.38 -3.88
N GLU A 79 -4.84 13.74 -5.15
CA GLU A 79 -4.11 13.01 -6.16
C GLU A 79 -2.60 13.15 -5.92
N THR A 80 -1.89 12.03 -5.99
CA THR A 80 -0.44 11.99 -5.83
C THR A 80 0.21 11.05 -6.83
N GLU A 81 1.46 11.32 -7.17
CA GLU A 81 2.26 10.41 -7.98
C GLU A 81 2.84 9.30 -7.11
N MET A 82 2.54 8.05 -7.48
CA MET A 82 3.18 6.89 -6.87
C MET A 82 4.41 6.51 -7.69
N SER A 83 5.58 6.97 -7.26
CA SER A 83 6.86 6.58 -7.82
C SER A 83 7.45 5.41 -7.03
N PHE A 84 8.20 4.57 -7.72
CA PHE A 84 8.89 3.43 -7.13
C PHE A 84 10.38 3.53 -7.44
N SER A 85 11.23 3.32 -6.44
CA SER A 85 12.67 3.30 -6.62
C SER A 85 13.31 2.11 -5.90
N VAL A 86 14.40 1.61 -6.47
CA VAL A 86 15.23 0.56 -5.89
C VAL A 86 16.67 1.06 -5.83
N ASN A 87 17.25 0.95 -4.65
CA ASN A 87 18.68 1.17 -4.44
C ASN A 87 19.29 -0.10 -3.88
N SER A 88 20.04 -0.82 -4.70
CA SER A 88 20.75 -2.03 -4.31
C SER A 88 22.23 -1.94 -4.67
N LYS A 89 23.03 -2.83 -4.09
CA LYS A 89 24.47 -2.93 -4.41
C LYS A 89 24.76 -3.10 -5.93
N PHE A 90 23.82 -3.67 -6.66
CA PHE A 90 24.01 -4.05 -8.06
C PHE A 90 23.33 -3.12 -9.04
N LEU A 91 22.27 -2.43 -8.62
CA LEU A 91 21.44 -1.59 -9.48
C LEU A 91 20.71 -0.52 -8.68
N VAL A 92 20.76 0.70 -9.18
CA VAL A 92 19.92 1.82 -8.74
C VAL A 92 19.02 2.21 -9.90
N TRP A 93 17.72 2.26 -9.66
CA TRP A 93 16.75 2.71 -10.65
C TRP A 93 15.47 3.23 -9.99
N ASN A 94 14.68 3.98 -10.76
CA ASN A 94 13.35 4.44 -10.35
C ASN A 94 12.36 4.36 -11.52
N SER A 95 11.06 4.38 -11.22
CA SER A 95 10.01 4.24 -12.22
C SER A 95 10.01 5.37 -13.28
N LYS A 96 10.49 6.55 -12.96
CA LYS A 96 10.58 7.68 -13.91
C LYS A 96 11.68 7.48 -14.97
N GLU A 97 12.70 6.68 -14.66
CA GLU A 97 13.81 6.40 -15.60
C GLU A 97 13.39 5.52 -16.79
N PHE A 98 12.29 4.75 -16.69
CA PHE A 98 11.81 3.92 -17.82
C PHE A 98 11.42 4.75 -19.04
N PHE A 99 11.08 6.03 -18.84
CA PHE A 99 10.71 6.94 -19.92
C PHE A 99 11.93 7.73 -20.47
N ASN A 100 13.14 7.46 -20.00
CA ASN A 100 14.32 8.20 -20.40
C ASN A 100 15.18 7.39 -21.39
N PHE A 101 15.63 8.02 -22.48
CA PHE A 101 16.45 7.39 -23.51
C PHE A 101 17.76 6.77 -22.97
N SER A 102 18.28 7.30 -21.86
CA SER A 102 19.47 6.75 -21.19
C SER A 102 19.25 5.34 -20.64
N PHE A 103 18.00 4.96 -20.36
CA PHE A 103 17.64 3.62 -19.91
C PHE A 103 18.00 2.55 -20.95
N LEU A 104 17.71 2.81 -22.22
CA LEU A 104 17.97 1.88 -23.32
C LEU A 104 19.46 1.66 -23.62
N LYS A 105 20.34 2.53 -23.13
CA LYS A 105 21.79 2.37 -23.27
C LYS A 105 22.41 1.45 -22.22
N ASN A 106 21.67 1.06 -21.19
CA ASN A 106 22.16 0.23 -20.09
C ASN A 106 21.57 -1.19 -20.18
N LEU A 107 22.40 -2.15 -20.63
CA LEU A 107 22.00 -3.56 -20.76
C LEU A 107 21.43 -4.18 -19.47
N LYS A 108 21.94 -3.79 -18.30
CA LYS A 108 21.39 -4.28 -17.01
C LYS A 108 19.96 -3.79 -16.78
N LYS A 109 19.66 -2.54 -17.14
CA LYS A 109 18.31 -1.97 -17.02
C LYS A 109 17.34 -2.60 -18.01
N ILE A 110 17.79 -2.90 -19.24
CA ILE A 110 16.98 -3.64 -20.22
C ILE A 110 16.66 -5.05 -19.71
N LYS A 111 17.65 -5.74 -19.17
CA LYS A 111 17.46 -7.08 -18.59
C LYS A 111 16.47 -7.04 -17.42
N LEU A 112 16.55 -6.04 -16.54
CA LEU A 112 15.59 -5.82 -15.48
C LEU A 112 14.16 -5.64 -16.01
N LEU A 113 13.98 -4.85 -17.08
CA LEU A 113 12.66 -4.65 -17.69
C LEU A 113 12.08 -5.97 -18.20
N ILE A 114 12.89 -6.77 -18.88
CA ILE A 114 12.48 -8.10 -19.35
C ILE A 114 12.08 -8.99 -18.17
N ASP A 115 12.84 -8.98 -17.09
CA ASP A 115 12.54 -9.75 -15.88
C ASP A 115 11.25 -9.27 -15.18
N ILE A 116 10.99 -7.97 -15.15
CA ILE A 116 9.74 -7.42 -14.61
C ILE A 116 8.53 -7.89 -15.45
N ILE A 117 8.63 -7.83 -16.78
CA ILE A 117 7.57 -8.30 -17.68
C ILE A 117 7.34 -9.80 -17.48
N LYS A 118 8.41 -10.58 -17.48
CA LYS A 118 8.38 -12.03 -17.24
C LYS A 118 7.77 -12.38 -15.87
N PHE A 119 8.20 -11.67 -14.82
CA PHE A 119 7.65 -11.85 -13.47
C PHE A 119 6.15 -11.60 -13.45
N ASN A 120 5.68 -10.48 -14.00
CA ASN A 120 4.26 -10.14 -14.03
C ASN A 120 3.43 -11.18 -14.79
N TYR A 121 3.93 -11.66 -15.94
CA TYR A 121 3.27 -12.71 -16.71
C TYR A 121 3.17 -14.02 -15.90
N LEU A 122 4.26 -14.45 -15.30
CA LEU A 122 4.32 -15.67 -14.50
C LEU A 122 3.47 -15.57 -13.23
N ALA A 123 3.50 -14.41 -12.55
CA ALA A 123 2.73 -14.18 -11.33
C ALA A 123 1.21 -14.24 -11.55
N LYS A 124 0.72 -13.73 -12.68
CA LYS A 124 -0.71 -13.84 -13.05
C LYS A 124 -1.18 -15.28 -13.21
N ASN A 125 -0.30 -16.18 -13.61
CA ASN A 125 -0.60 -17.58 -13.86
C ASN A 125 -0.19 -18.50 -12.68
N PHE A 126 0.24 -17.91 -11.56
CA PHE A 126 0.69 -18.66 -10.40
C PHE A 126 -0.48 -19.32 -9.67
N LYS A 127 -0.53 -20.65 -9.74
CA LYS A 127 -1.58 -21.48 -9.09
C LYS A 127 -1.05 -22.36 -7.96
N ASN A 128 0.25 -22.37 -7.71
CA ASN A 128 0.90 -23.25 -6.75
C ASN A 128 0.98 -22.63 -5.35
N LYS A 129 1.02 -23.50 -4.31
CA LYS A 129 1.19 -23.10 -2.90
C LYS A 129 2.65 -23.08 -2.44
N GLU A 130 3.61 -22.98 -3.37
CA GLU A 130 5.04 -22.92 -3.00
C GLU A 130 5.45 -21.52 -2.52
N SER A 131 6.53 -21.44 -1.76
CA SER A 131 7.06 -20.16 -1.32
C SER A 131 7.60 -19.34 -2.50
N ILE A 132 7.49 -18.02 -2.41
CA ILE A 132 7.97 -17.09 -3.43
C ILE A 132 9.47 -17.30 -3.75
N GLY A 133 10.30 -17.57 -2.73
CA GLY A 133 11.73 -17.80 -2.91
C GLY A 133 12.03 -19.06 -3.74
N LYS A 134 11.28 -20.15 -3.54
CA LYS A 134 11.40 -21.36 -4.35
C LYS A 134 10.94 -21.12 -5.77
N TRP A 135 9.82 -20.44 -5.93
CA TRP A 135 9.26 -20.08 -7.23
C TRP A 135 10.23 -19.22 -8.06
N LEU A 136 10.83 -18.16 -7.48
CA LEU A 136 11.81 -17.31 -8.16
C LEU A 136 13.03 -18.09 -8.65
N LYS A 137 13.54 -19.06 -7.87
CA LYS A 137 14.66 -19.92 -8.27
C LYS A 137 14.32 -20.79 -9.48
N THR A 138 13.09 -21.32 -9.55
CA THR A 138 12.62 -22.15 -10.65
C THR A 138 12.64 -21.40 -12.00
N TYR A 139 12.24 -20.14 -12.01
CA TYR A 139 12.11 -19.36 -13.24
C TYR A 139 13.36 -18.56 -13.64
N LYS A 140 14.45 -18.71 -12.89
CA LYS A 140 15.77 -18.10 -13.21
C LYS A 140 15.65 -16.64 -13.63
N LEU A 141 14.94 -15.83 -12.85
CA LEU A 141 14.99 -14.38 -12.97
C LEU A 141 16.41 -13.91 -12.61
N SER A 142 16.90 -12.85 -13.25
CA SER A 142 18.27 -12.39 -13.01
C SER A 142 18.46 -11.96 -11.55
N ASN A 143 19.64 -12.25 -11.01
CA ASN A 143 20.04 -11.82 -9.67
C ASN A 143 20.53 -10.35 -9.70
N LEU A 144 19.70 -9.43 -10.19
CA LEU A 144 20.02 -8.00 -10.24
C LEU A 144 19.54 -7.26 -9.01
#